data_845bd9ed80f939bb0f289513999a56e9
#
_entry.id   845bd9ed80f939bb0f289513999a56e9
#
_cell.length_a   1.000
_cell.length_b   1.000
_cell.length_c   1.000
_cell.angle_alpha   90.00
_cell.angle_beta   90.00
_cell.angle_gamma   90.00
#
_symmetry.space_group_name_H-M   'P 1'
#
loop_
_entity.id
_entity.type
_entity.pdbx_description
1 polymer ?
#
loop_
_entity_poly.entity_id
_entity_poly.type
_entity_poly.pdbx_seq_one_letter_code
_entity_poly.pdbx_strand_id
1 'polypeptide(L)'
;SKILAEMNRVIFEGGGDYPANEFIIGSGKNALLCRYQAEKQTLNNQDQLTVEWAGTYRHYHSAMFRTIPIGKADPKHHKMHEACVEALKNCENKLKPGNTIGEVFNAHAKTFDDLGFNKARMNACGYSLGTTFSPNWMDWPMLYTGNPYVVEKGNVFFMHMILMDSDNQLAMNLGETYLVTENGNERLGNQKLDLVIL
;
A
#
# COMPACT_ATOMS: atom_id res chain seq x y z
N SER A 1 -2.40 18.37 -8.48
CA SER A 1 -3.79 18.77 -8.20
C SER A 1 -4.81 18.12 -9.12
N LYS A 2 -4.54 17.96 -10.43
CA LYS A 2 -5.51 17.32 -11.37
C LYS A 2 -5.76 15.84 -11.03
N ILE A 3 -4.70 15.08 -10.71
CA ILE A 3 -4.82 13.67 -10.29
C ILE A 3 -5.67 13.58 -9.02
N LEU A 4 -5.38 14.40 -8.01
CA LEU A 4 -6.14 14.42 -6.76
C LEU A 4 -7.62 14.76 -6.99
N ALA A 5 -7.89 15.74 -7.84
CA ALA A 5 -9.27 16.11 -8.19
C ALA A 5 -10.02 14.95 -8.83
N GLU A 6 -9.38 14.24 -9.77
CA GLU A 6 -9.98 13.09 -10.45
C GLU A 6 -10.22 11.91 -9.50
N MET A 7 -9.28 11.61 -8.61
CA MET A 7 -9.44 10.55 -7.60
C MET A 7 -10.64 10.85 -6.69
N ASN A 8 -10.78 12.09 -6.19
CA ASN A 8 -11.92 12.48 -5.37
C ASN A 8 -13.23 12.47 -6.17
N ARG A 9 -13.21 12.94 -7.43
CA ARG A 9 -14.39 12.91 -8.31
C ARG A 9 -14.95 11.49 -8.43
N VAL A 10 -14.10 10.52 -8.74
CA VAL A 10 -14.53 9.12 -8.91
C VAL A 10 -15.13 8.55 -7.62
N ILE A 11 -14.55 8.85 -6.46
CA ILE A 11 -15.06 8.38 -5.17
C ILE A 11 -16.44 8.98 -4.89
N PHE A 12 -16.59 10.29 -5.02
CA PHE A 12 -17.87 10.96 -4.72
C PHE A 12 -18.96 10.64 -5.74
N GLU A 13 -18.65 10.56 -7.02
CA GLU A 13 -19.60 10.12 -8.05
C GLU A 13 -20.06 8.67 -7.81
N GLY A 14 -19.19 7.83 -7.25
CA GLY A 14 -19.53 6.47 -6.81
C GLY A 14 -20.36 6.41 -5.52
N GLY A 15 -20.73 7.54 -4.94
CA GLY A 15 -21.48 7.64 -3.68
C GLY A 15 -20.63 7.44 -2.44
N GLY A 16 -19.32 7.60 -2.56
CA GLY A 16 -18.38 7.49 -1.45
C GLY A 16 -18.35 8.73 -0.55
N ASP A 17 -17.76 8.56 0.62
CA ASP A 17 -17.57 9.62 1.63
C ASP A 17 -16.16 10.20 1.56
N TYR A 18 -15.93 11.26 2.34
CA TYR A 18 -14.59 11.79 2.56
C TYR A 18 -13.70 10.74 3.25
N PRO A 19 -12.50 10.46 2.73
CA PRO A 19 -11.53 9.62 3.43
C PRO A 19 -11.06 10.32 4.71
N ALA A 20 -10.67 9.50 5.70
CA ALA A 20 -10.26 10.03 7.01
C ALA A 20 -8.91 10.75 6.98
N ASN A 21 -8.11 10.60 5.92
CA ASN A 21 -6.93 11.43 5.67
C ASN A 21 -6.73 11.70 4.17
N GLU A 22 -5.85 12.64 3.90
CA GLU A 22 -5.50 13.05 2.56
C GLU A 22 -4.79 11.93 1.80
N PHE A 23 -5.00 11.89 0.47
CA PHE A 23 -4.32 10.95 -0.40
C PHE A 23 -2.85 11.32 -0.56
N ILE A 24 -1.99 10.31 -0.64
CA ILE A 24 -0.58 10.49 -0.97
C ILE A 24 -0.47 10.56 -2.48
N ILE A 25 0.16 11.62 -2.99
CA ILE A 25 0.49 11.78 -4.41
C ILE A 25 1.86 12.43 -4.49
N GLY A 26 2.88 11.65 -4.79
CA GLY A 26 4.26 12.13 -4.92
C GLY A 26 4.87 11.72 -6.24
N SER A 27 5.55 12.65 -6.94
CA SER A 27 6.28 12.38 -8.17
C SER A 27 7.77 12.64 -8.03
N GLY A 28 8.58 12.03 -8.90
CA GLY A 28 10.03 12.13 -8.86
C GLY A 28 10.60 11.73 -7.49
N LYS A 29 11.36 12.61 -6.86
CA LYS A 29 11.93 12.39 -5.51
C LYS A 29 10.85 12.28 -4.43
N ASN A 30 9.72 12.96 -4.61
CA ASN A 30 8.64 12.95 -3.64
C ASN A 30 7.87 11.63 -3.63
N ALA A 31 8.05 10.77 -4.63
CA ALA A 31 7.55 9.40 -4.64
C ALA A 31 8.12 8.55 -3.49
N LEU A 32 9.27 8.94 -2.91
CA LEU A 32 9.89 8.28 -1.76
C LEU A 32 9.33 8.75 -0.40
N LEU A 33 8.31 9.60 -0.39
CA LEU A 33 7.73 10.18 0.83
C LEU A 33 6.37 9.55 1.12
N CYS A 34 6.32 8.64 2.11
CA CYS A 34 5.11 7.90 2.46
C CYS A 34 3.97 8.73 3.05
N ARG A 35 4.15 10.04 3.22
CA ARG A 35 3.15 10.98 3.76
C ARG A 35 3.11 12.27 2.97
N TYR A 36 3.55 12.21 1.72
CA TYR A 36 3.60 13.38 0.87
C TYR A 36 2.22 13.71 0.31
N GLN A 37 1.74 14.88 0.63
CA GLN A 37 0.50 15.43 0.09
C GLN A 37 0.72 15.92 -1.34
N ALA A 38 -0.34 15.92 -2.14
CA ALA A 38 -0.29 16.46 -3.50
C ALA A 38 0.09 17.95 -3.48
N GLU A 39 1.20 18.27 -4.12
CA GLU A 39 1.61 19.64 -4.38
C GLU A 39 1.36 20.04 -5.84
N LYS A 40 1.60 21.31 -6.14
CA LYS A 40 1.47 21.87 -7.49
C LYS A 40 2.68 21.50 -8.34
N GLN A 41 2.89 20.20 -8.54
CA GLN A 41 3.92 19.66 -9.44
C GLN A 41 3.28 19.16 -10.73
N THR A 42 4.07 19.15 -11.79
CA THR A 42 3.70 18.55 -13.09
C THR A 42 4.58 17.34 -13.31
N LEU A 43 3.98 16.21 -13.72
CA LEU A 43 4.72 15.03 -14.11
C LEU A 43 5.57 15.33 -15.36
N ASN A 44 6.78 14.81 -15.37
CA ASN A 44 7.65 14.80 -16.53
C ASN A 44 7.31 13.61 -17.45
N ASN A 45 7.77 13.65 -18.70
CA ASN A 45 7.60 12.54 -19.64
C ASN A 45 8.38 11.28 -19.23
N GLN A 46 9.34 11.44 -18.34
CA GLN A 46 10.08 10.34 -17.69
C GLN A 46 10.07 10.62 -16.20
N ASP A 47 9.29 9.84 -15.44
CA ASP A 47 9.02 10.10 -14.04
C ASP A 47 8.61 8.80 -13.30
N GLN A 48 8.34 8.92 -12.02
CA GLN A 48 7.64 7.94 -11.19
C GLN A 48 6.58 8.64 -10.37
N LEU A 49 5.44 8.03 -10.22
CA LEU A 49 4.31 8.54 -9.46
C LEU A 49 3.89 7.54 -8.39
N THR A 50 3.98 7.92 -7.13
CA THR A 50 3.42 7.17 -6.01
C THR A 50 2.05 7.73 -5.65
N VAL A 51 1.04 6.86 -5.57
CA VAL A 51 -0.32 7.21 -5.16
C VAL A 51 -0.85 6.24 -4.11
N GLU A 52 -1.36 6.79 -2.99
CA GLU A 52 -2.12 6.04 -1.99
C GLU A 52 -3.47 6.73 -1.80
N TRP A 53 -4.53 5.94 -1.81
CA TRP A 53 -5.90 6.43 -1.65
C TRP A 53 -6.77 5.38 -0.95
N ALA A 54 -7.93 5.80 -0.49
CA ALA A 54 -8.95 4.88 -0.03
C ALA A 54 -10.30 5.23 -0.65
N GLY A 55 -10.98 4.23 -1.20
CA GLY A 55 -12.41 4.29 -1.40
C GLY A 55 -13.09 4.23 -0.04
N THR A 56 -14.04 5.15 0.22
CA THR A 56 -14.68 5.28 1.52
C THR A 56 -16.19 5.26 1.34
N TYR A 57 -16.87 4.40 2.11
CA TYR A 57 -18.33 4.35 2.13
C TYR A 57 -18.83 4.10 3.55
N ARG A 58 -19.71 4.97 4.06
CA ARG A 58 -20.18 4.96 5.46
C ARG A 58 -19.00 4.91 6.45
N HIS A 59 -17.95 5.68 6.14
CA HIS A 59 -16.67 5.73 6.87
C HIS A 59 -15.85 4.44 6.90
N TYR A 60 -16.28 3.34 6.25
CA TYR A 60 -15.43 2.20 5.99
C TYR A 60 -14.47 2.50 4.84
N HIS A 61 -13.21 2.16 5.04
CA HIS A 61 -12.14 2.44 4.07
C HIS A 61 -11.66 1.14 3.40
N SER A 62 -11.37 1.25 2.10
CA SER A 62 -10.60 0.25 1.37
C SER A 62 -9.44 0.96 0.68
N ALA A 63 -8.25 0.82 1.26
CA ALA A 63 -7.05 1.51 0.81
C ALA A 63 -6.30 0.74 -0.26
N MET A 64 -5.62 1.49 -1.12
CA MET A 64 -4.73 0.97 -2.17
C MET A 64 -3.49 1.85 -2.29
N PHE A 65 -2.34 1.23 -2.62
CA PHE A 65 -1.08 1.91 -2.81
C PHE A 65 -0.41 1.42 -4.10
N ARG A 66 0.06 2.34 -4.94
CA ARG A 66 0.74 2.01 -6.21
C ARG A 66 1.88 2.98 -6.48
N THR A 67 2.95 2.46 -7.09
CA THR A 67 3.90 3.27 -7.84
C THR A 67 3.72 3.00 -9.33
N ILE A 68 3.63 4.06 -10.10
CA ILE A 68 3.37 4.07 -11.54
C ILE A 68 4.55 4.75 -12.23
N PRO A 69 5.46 4.03 -12.89
CA PRO A 69 6.45 4.63 -13.77
C PRO A 69 5.79 5.37 -14.94
N ILE A 70 6.31 6.54 -15.26
CA ILE A 70 5.86 7.36 -16.41
C ILE A 70 6.92 7.31 -17.49
N GLY A 71 6.53 7.01 -18.71
CA GLY A 71 7.45 6.81 -19.83
C GLY A 71 8.11 5.44 -19.75
N LYS A 72 9.44 5.37 -19.85
CA LYS A 72 10.18 4.11 -19.74
C LYS A 72 10.47 3.77 -18.29
N ALA A 73 9.94 2.65 -17.81
CA ALA A 73 10.28 2.15 -16.47
C ALA A 73 11.78 1.81 -16.37
N ASP A 74 12.40 2.19 -15.26
CA ASP A 74 13.74 1.72 -14.92
C ASP A 74 13.72 0.20 -14.73
N PRO A 75 14.72 -0.58 -15.22
CA PRO A 75 14.78 -2.02 -14.99
C PRO A 75 14.69 -2.41 -13.51
N LYS A 76 15.11 -1.53 -12.60
CA LYS A 76 15.01 -1.75 -11.16
C LYS A 76 13.56 -1.64 -10.66
N HIS A 77 12.72 -0.79 -11.26
CA HIS A 77 11.28 -0.76 -10.96
C HIS A 77 10.62 -2.13 -11.16
N HIS A 78 10.96 -2.86 -12.24
CA HIS A 78 10.43 -4.20 -12.48
C HIS A 78 10.84 -5.17 -11.36
N LYS A 79 12.13 -5.18 -10.98
CA LYS A 79 12.62 -6.04 -9.89
C LYS A 79 11.99 -5.70 -8.54
N MET A 80 11.86 -4.40 -8.24
CA MET A 80 11.22 -3.95 -7.02
C MET A 80 9.73 -4.33 -6.99
N HIS A 81 9.05 -4.21 -8.14
CA HIS A 81 7.64 -4.59 -8.26
C HIS A 81 7.44 -6.11 -8.08
N GLU A 82 8.26 -6.94 -8.74
CA GLU A 82 8.25 -8.39 -8.57
C GLU A 82 8.45 -8.78 -7.10
N ALA A 83 9.41 -8.12 -6.42
CA ALA A 83 9.64 -8.33 -4.99
C ALA A 83 8.42 -7.91 -4.13
N CYS A 84 7.75 -6.80 -4.46
CA CYS A 84 6.53 -6.38 -3.78
C CYS A 84 5.39 -7.39 -3.98
N VAL A 85 5.20 -7.92 -5.19
CA VAL A 85 4.19 -8.95 -5.48
C VAL A 85 4.48 -10.23 -4.70
N GLU A 86 5.74 -10.67 -4.66
CA GLU A 86 6.15 -11.85 -3.91
C GLU A 86 5.94 -11.65 -2.40
N ALA A 87 6.36 -10.51 -1.85
CA ALA A 87 6.17 -10.18 -0.45
C ALA A 87 4.68 -10.14 -0.07
N LEU A 88 3.83 -9.52 -0.91
CA LEU A 88 2.39 -9.46 -0.68
C LEU A 88 1.78 -10.88 -0.63
N LYS A 89 2.11 -11.75 -1.58
CA LYS A 89 1.65 -13.16 -1.60
C LYS A 89 2.11 -13.93 -0.35
N ASN A 90 3.35 -13.73 0.10
CA ASN A 90 3.85 -14.37 1.31
C ASN A 90 3.14 -13.85 2.57
N CYS A 91 2.77 -12.57 2.61
CA CYS A 91 1.91 -12.01 3.65
C CYS A 91 0.49 -12.59 3.59
N GLU A 92 -0.13 -12.69 2.41
CA GLU A 92 -1.44 -13.33 2.21
C GLU A 92 -1.47 -14.74 2.79
N ASN A 93 -0.44 -15.54 2.53
CA ASN A 93 -0.33 -16.91 3.04
C ASN A 93 -0.30 -16.98 4.58
N LYS A 94 0.15 -15.91 5.24
CA LYS A 94 0.22 -15.81 6.71
C LYS A 94 -1.00 -15.11 7.33
N LEU A 95 -1.70 -14.28 6.58
CA LEU A 95 -2.87 -13.55 7.07
C LEU A 95 -4.09 -14.47 7.16
N LYS A 96 -4.18 -15.24 8.23
CA LYS A 96 -5.28 -16.19 8.48
C LYS A 96 -5.54 -16.35 9.97
N PRO A 97 -6.75 -16.74 10.38
CA PRO A 97 -7.07 -16.93 11.77
C PRO A 97 -6.07 -17.83 12.51
N GLY A 98 -5.69 -17.42 13.71
CA GLY A 98 -4.77 -18.13 14.59
C GLY A 98 -3.29 -17.76 14.44
N ASN A 99 -2.87 -17.21 13.31
CA ASN A 99 -1.53 -16.63 13.19
C ASN A 99 -1.47 -15.25 13.88
N THR A 100 -0.28 -14.78 14.16
CA THR A 100 -0.08 -13.41 14.64
C THR A 100 0.22 -12.46 13.49
N ILE A 101 -0.12 -11.18 13.65
CA ILE A 101 0.26 -10.16 12.65
C ILE A 101 1.78 -9.93 12.60
N GLY A 102 2.50 -10.28 13.67
CA GLY A 102 3.97 -10.34 13.67
C GLY A 102 4.52 -11.40 12.71
N GLU A 103 3.84 -12.55 12.57
CA GLU A 103 4.21 -13.57 11.57
C GLU A 103 3.96 -13.09 10.14
N VAL A 104 2.90 -12.29 9.92
CA VAL A 104 2.65 -11.65 8.61
C VAL A 104 3.79 -10.68 8.28
N PHE A 105 4.19 -9.84 9.23
CA PHE A 105 5.34 -8.94 9.04
C PHE A 105 6.64 -9.71 8.79
N ASN A 106 6.88 -10.81 9.51
CA ASN A 106 8.10 -11.60 9.33
C ASN A 106 8.19 -12.21 7.91
N ALA A 107 7.06 -12.56 7.31
CA ALA A 107 7.02 -13.00 5.90
C ALA A 107 7.42 -11.85 4.95
N HIS A 108 6.90 -10.64 5.16
CA HIS A 108 7.30 -9.43 4.42
C HIS A 108 8.80 -9.17 4.54
N ALA A 109 9.31 -9.09 5.78
CA ALA A 109 10.71 -8.77 6.03
C ALA A 109 11.64 -9.81 5.41
N LYS A 110 11.35 -11.10 5.64
CA LYS A 110 12.15 -12.21 5.07
C LYS A 110 12.21 -12.15 3.55
N THR A 111 11.09 -11.91 2.88
CA THR A 111 11.05 -11.86 1.41
C THR A 111 11.93 -10.73 0.88
N PHE A 112 11.80 -9.53 1.43
CA PHE A 112 12.62 -8.42 0.98
C PHE A 112 14.09 -8.57 1.33
N ASP A 113 14.43 -9.16 2.49
CA ASP A 113 15.80 -9.40 2.91
C ASP A 113 16.48 -10.43 2.01
N ASP A 114 15.78 -11.53 1.69
CA ASP A 114 16.28 -12.59 0.77
C ASP A 114 16.49 -12.05 -0.66
N LEU A 115 15.68 -11.09 -1.09
CA LEU A 115 15.79 -10.45 -2.42
C LEU A 115 16.73 -9.23 -2.44
N GLY A 116 17.41 -8.94 -1.32
CA GLY A 116 18.41 -7.86 -1.23
C GLY A 116 17.85 -6.46 -1.05
N PHE A 117 16.57 -6.33 -0.62
CA PHE A 117 15.91 -5.05 -0.37
C PHE A 117 15.83 -4.67 1.12
N ASN A 118 16.63 -5.29 1.98
CA ASN A 118 16.62 -5.06 3.43
C ASN A 118 16.82 -3.60 3.83
N LYS A 119 17.59 -2.81 3.06
CA LYS A 119 17.80 -1.38 3.31
C LYS A 119 16.67 -0.49 2.79
N ALA A 120 15.89 -0.99 1.84
CA ALA A 120 14.84 -0.22 1.19
C ALA A 120 13.45 -0.47 1.80
N ARG A 121 13.23 -1.61 2.48
CA ARG A 121 11.95 -1.96 3.08
C ARG A 121 11.64 -1.20 4.36
N MET A 122 10.36 -1.09 4.67
CA MET A 122 9.88 -0.50 5.92
C MET A 122 9.91 -1.51 7.09
N ASN A 123 9.79 -0.97 8.32
CA ASN A 123 9.72 -1.75 9.57
C ASN A 123 8.28 -2.06 10.02
N ALA A 124 7.30 -1.75 9.17
CA ALA A 124 5.92 -2.19 9.27
C ALA A 124 5.40 -2.43 7.86
N CYS A 125 4.45 -3.35 7.70
CA CYS A 125 3.90 -3.69 6.39
C CYS A 125 2.38 -3.58 6.30
N GLY A 126 1.76 -2.84 7.22
CA GLY A 126 0.33 -2.62 7.21
C GLY A 126 -0.25 -2.30 8.57
N TYR A 127 -1.57 -2.14 8.60
CA TYR A 127 -2.33 -1.76 9.78
C TYR A 127 -3.79 -2.20 9.65
N SER A 128 -4.50 -2.25 10.78
CA SER A 128 -5.94 -2.47 10.81
C SER A 128 -6.66 -1.33 10.11
N LEU A 129 -7.73 -1.67 9.39
CA LEU A 129 -8.53 -0.74 8.63
C LEU A 129 -10.01 -1.04 8.86
N GLY A 130 -10.83 0.01 8.91
CA GLY A 130 -12.26 -0.15 9.15
C GLY A 130 -12.99 1.18 9.10
N THR A 131 -13.88 1.40 10.05
CA THR A 131 -14.57 2.68 10.22
C THR A 131 -13.69 3.65 10.96
N THR A 132 -13.24 4.68 10.27
CA THR A 132 -12.36 5.70 10.82
C THR A 132 -12.78 7.10 10.39
N PHE A 133 -12.33 8.09 11.16
CA PHE A 133 -12.64 9.51 10.96
C PHE A 133 -11.33 10.32 10.92
N SER A 134 -11.41 11.49 10.29
CA SER A 134 -10.28 12.42 10.29
C SER A 134 -9.66 12.57 11.70
N PRO A 135 -8.34 12.62 11.82
CA PRO A 135 -7.38 12.92 10.74
C PRO A 135 -6.70 11.70 10.10
N ASN A 136 -7.08 10.46 10.42
CA ASN A 136 -6.33 9.31 9.95
C ASN A 136 -7.21 8.07 9.79
N TRP A 137 -7.04 7.34 8.68
CA TRP A 137 -7.70 6.05 8.49
C TRP A 137 -6.90 4.88 9.05
N MET A 138 -5.61 5.03 9.34
CA MET A 138 -4.82 3.97 9.96
C MET A 138 -5.33 3.71 11.38
N ASP A 139 -5.55 2.45 11.68
CA ASP A 139 -5.99 2.03 12.98
C ASP A 139 -5.02 0.99 13.59
N TRP A 140 -5.18 0.71 14.85
CA TRP A 140 -4.43 -0.29 15.57
C TRP A 140 -5.15 -1.65 15.49
N PRO A 141 -4.42 -2.79 15.37
CA PRO A 141 -2.96 -2.92 15.46
C PRO A 141 -2.23 -2.73 14.11
N MET A 142 -0.92 -2.43 14.20
CA MET A 142 -0.02 -2.36 13.05
C MET A 142 0.79 -3.65 12.90
N LEU A 143 1.13 -4.01 11.66
CA LEU A 143 1.90 -5.21 11.31
C LEU A 143 3.40 -4.92 11.39
N TYR A 144 4.02 -5.27 12.52
CA TYR A 144 5.46 -5.13 12.79
C TYR A 144 6.01 -6.37 13.47
N THR A 145 7.34 -6.50 13.54
CA THR A 145 8.01 -7.67 14.12
C THR A 145 7.62 -7.90 15.57
N GLY A 146 7.26 -9.13 15.90
CA GLY A 146 6.94 -9.54 17.28
C GLY A 146 5.59 -9.05 17.79
N ASN A 147 4.74 -8.43 16.97
CA ASN A 147 3.39 -8.06 17.39
C ASN A 147 2.56 -9.32 17.67
N PRO A 148 2.12 -9.55 18.93
CA PRO A 148 1.44 -10.77 19.33
C PRO A 148 -0.04 -10.81 19.00
N TYR A 149 -0.61 -9.77 18.40
CA TYR A 149 -2.03 -9.73 18.08
C TYR A 149 -2.41 -10.90 17.18
N VAL A 150 -3.38 -11.70 17.61
CA VAL A 150 -3.85 -12.87 16.88
C VAL A 150 -4.87 -12.42 15.82
N VAL A 151 -4.66 -12.89 14.60
CA VAL A 151 -5.57 -12.65 13.47
C VAL A 151 -6.88 -13.42 13.71
N GLU A 152 -7.99 -12.72 13.59
CA GLU A 152 -9.34 -13.27 13.77
C GLU A 152 -10.20 -13.05 12.53
N LYS A 153 -11.15 -13.93 12.28
CA LYS A 153 -12.18 -13.75 11.25
C LYS A 153 -12.89 -12.39 11.43
N GLY A 154 -13.06 -11.68 10.35
CA GLY A 154 -13.70 -10.37 10.32
C GLY A 154 -12.72 -9.20 10.51
N ASN A 155 -11.46 -9.47 10.88
CA ASN A 155 -10.45 -8.42 10.85
C ASN A 155 -10.27 -7.91 9.41
N VAL A 156 -10.02 -6.63 9.27
CA VAL A 156 -9.65 -6.00 8.00
C VAL A 156 -8.29 -5.35 8.15
N PHE A 157 -7.38 -5.62 7.22
CA PHE A 157 -6.05 -5.06 7.20
C PHE A 157 -5.72 -4.46 5.84
N PHE A 158 -5.09 -3.31 5.85
CA PHE A 158 -4.36 -2.81 4.70
C PHE A 158 -2.92 -3.32 4.79
N MET A 159 -2.50 -4.13 3.83
CA MET A 159 -1.11 -4.57 3.70
C MET A 159 -0.43 -3.80 2.59
N HIS A 160 0.73 -3.20 2.90
CA HIS A 160 1.50 -2.39 1.97
C HIS A 160 2.95 -2.85 1.88
N MET A 161 3.37 -3.19 0.69
CA MET A 161 4.74 -3.52 0.34
C MET A 161 5.42 -2.25 -0.16
N ILE A 162 6.29 -1.68 0.65
CA ILE A 162 6.94 -0.39 0.40
C ILE A 162 8.44 -0.58 0.29
N LEU A 163 9.01 -0.18 -0.84
CA LEU A 163 10.45 -0.09 -1.09
C LEU A 163 10.84 1.35 -1.43
N MET A 164 11.72 1.93 -0.62
CA MET A 164 12.27 3.27 -0.79
C MET A 164 13.79 3.15 -1.00
N ASP A 165 14.20 3.05 -2.26
CA ASP A 165 15.61 2.99 -2.63
C ASP A 165 16.18 4.41 -2.77
N SER A 166 16.63 4.95 -1.65
CA SER A 166 17.13 6.31 -1.57
C SER A 166 18.41 6.50 -2.38
N ASP A 167 19.25 5.48 -2.52
CA ASP A 167 20.51 5.55 -3.24
C ASP A 167 20.28 5.76 -4.76
N ASN A 168 19.22 5.13 -5.29
CA ASN A 168 18.83 5.25 -6.69
C ASN A 168 17.64 6.21 -6.90
N GLN A 169 17.11 6.79 -5.84
CA GLN A 169 15.94 7.67 -5.86
C GLN A 169 14.69 7.01 -6.49
N LEU A 170 14.51 5.71 -6.28
CA LEU A 170 13.39 4.92 -6.78
C LEU A 170 12.48 4.49 -5.64
N ALA A 171 11.18 4.60 -5.88
CA ALA A 171 10.14 4.08 -5.01
C ALA A 171 9.38 2.94 -5.70
N MET A 172 8.92 1.96 -4.93
CA MET A 172 7.95 0.98 -5.39
C MET A 172 7.00 0.64 -4.26
N ASN A 173 5.71 0.82 -4.54
CA ASN A 173 4.66 0.60 -3.57
C ASN A 173 3.56 -0.28 -4.18
N LEU A 174 3.15 -1.28 -3.42
CA LEU A 174 2.03 -2.16 -3.74
C LEU A 174 1.25 -2.41 -2.46
N GLY A 175 0.03 -1.88 -2.36
CA GLY A 175 -0.82 -2.03 -1.18
C GLY A 175 -2.24 -2.42 -1.56
N GLU A 176 -2.81 -3.32 -0.77
CA GLU A 176 -4.16 -3.86 -0.92
C GLU A 176 -4.84 -4.05 0.43
N THR A 177 -6.17 -3.94 0.45
CA THR A 177 -6.98 -4.20 1.63
C THR A 177 -7.52 -5.63 1.61
N TYR A 178 -7.46 -6.30 2.76
CA TYR A 178 -7.85 -7.70 2.96
C TYR A 178 -8.86 -7.84 4.08
N LEU A 179 -9.88 -8.65 3.83
CA LEU A 179 -10.79 -9.18 4.84
C LEU A 179 -10.32 -10.57 5.26
N VAL A 180 -10.17 -10.80 6.56
CA VAL A 180 -9.89 -12.13 7.10
C VAL A 180 -11.17 -12.96 7.13
N THR A 181 -11.14 -14.11 6.46
CA THR A 181 -12.25 -15.06 6.36
C THR A 181 -12.10 -16.20 7.37
N GLU A 182 -12.98 -17.19 7.34
CA GLU A 182 -12.93 -18.39 8.21
C GLU A 182 -11.61 -19.15 8.10
N ASN A 183 -11.09 -19.30 6.87
CA ASN A 183 -9.96 -20.20 6.59
C ASN A 183 -8.77 -19.48 5.93
N GLY A 184 -8.80 -18.15 5.85
CA GLY A 184 -7.74 -17.38 5.18
C GLY A 184 -8.09 -15.91 5.08
N ASN A 185 -7.94 -15.34 3.90
CA ASN A 185 -8.27 -13.94 3.64
C ASN A 185 -8.82 -13.76 2.22
N GLU A 186 -9.43 -12.61 1.99
CA GLU A 186 -9.96 -12.17 0.72
C GLU A 186 -9.47 -10.75 0.44
N ARG A 187 -8.89 -10.54 -0.73
CA ARG A 187 -8.51 -9.21 -1.20
C ARG A 187 -9.76 -8.46 -1.68
N LEU A 188 -10.01 -7.29 -1.14
CA LEU A 188 -11.20 -6.50 -1.47
C LEU A 188 -11.05 -5.71 -2.78
N GLY A 189 -9.82 -5.43 -3.21
CA GLY A 189 -9.54 -4.76 -4.48
C GLY A 189 -9.65 -5.70 -5.68
N ASN A 190 -10.24 -5.21 -6.78
CA ASN A 190 -10.42 -5.98 -8.03
C ASN A 190 -9.30 -5.74 -9.06
N GLN A 191 -8.36 -4.82 -8.79
CA GLN A 191 -7.28 -4.49 -9.70
C GLN A 191 -6.27 -5.63 -9.78
N LYS A 192 -5.70 -5.80 -10.98
CA LYS A 192 -4.55 -6.67 -11.15
C LYS A 192 -3.34 -6.12 -10.38
N LEU A 193 -2.43 -7.02 -10.04
CA LEU A 193 -1.17 -6.66 -9.37
C LEU A 193 -0.03 -6.35 -10.36
N ASP A 194 -0.34 -6.21 -11.65
CA ASP A 194 0.65 -5.91 -12.68
C ASP A 194 1.24 -4.50 -12.48
N LEU A 195 2.49 -4.32 -12.91
CA LEU A 195 3.10 -2.99 -12.95
C LEU A 195 2.44 -2.17 -14.05
N VAL A 196 1.76 -1.11 -13.66
CA VAL A 196 1.19 -0.13 -14.60
C VAL A 196 2.29 0.85 -14.98
N ILE A 197 2.49 1.07 -16.28
CA ILE A 197 3.42 2.05 -16.85
C ILE A 197 2.60 2.96 -17.77
N LEU A 198 2.75 4.28 -17.65
CA LEU A 198 2.01 5.29 -18.41
C LEU A 198 2.94 6.12 -19.30
#